data_dde97b0c6fcb9a812cda6cc11e8aae1c
#
_entry.id   dde97b0c6fcb9a812cda6cc11e8aae1c
#
_cell.length_a   1.000
_cell.length_b   1.000
_cell.length_c   1.000
_cell.angle_alpha   90.00
_cell.angle_beta   90.00
_cell.angle_gamma   90.00
#
_symmetry.space_group_name_H-M   'P 1'
#
loop_
_entity.id
_entity.type
_entity.pdbx_description
1 polymer ?
#
loop_
_entity_poly.entity_id
_entity_poly.type
_entity_poly.pdbx_seq_one_letter_code
_entity_poly.pdbx_strand_id
1 'polypeptide(L)'
;ITDDGVNTYGWNAAGELATVNTTGGVYTYDSQRRRSKKVAGGTTTYYSYGPGGLLYGEYDSSGNFVREYVYLNGAPLAQVDAGSPEVLTYLHTDHLGTPRFGTDSSGTQVWSWAGDGFGVGATSGSRTVNLRMPGQYYDAESALFYNWNRYYNPAIGRYISSDPIGIAGGLNTFNYANQSPVMYTD
;
A
#
# COMPACT_ATOMS: atom_id res chain seq x y z
N ILE A 1 -7.85 -6.44 -15.95
CA ILE A 1 -6.82 -7.48 -16.22
C ILE A 1 -7.14 -8.69 -15.37
N THR A 2 -7.07 -9.90 -15.93
CA THR A 2 -7.27 -11.17 -15.21
C THR A 2 -5.98 -11.99 -15.13
N ASP A 3 -5.00 -11.64 -15.95
CA ASP A 3 -3.66 -12.26 -15.98
C ASP A 3 -2.68 -11.24 -16.59
N ASP A 4 -1.50 -11.08 -16.00
CA ASP A 4 -0.44 -10.19 -16.49
C ASP A 4 0.83 -10.95 -16.88
N GLY A 5 0.78 -12.30 -16.92
CA GLY A 5 1.91 -13.19 -17.19
C GLY A 5 2.75 -13.50 -15.97
N VAL A 6 2.51 -12.86 -14.84
CA VAL A 6 3.16 -13.10 -13.53
C VAL A 6 2.13 -13.53 -12.51
N ASN A 7 1.00 -12.79 -12.45
CA ASN A 7 -0.09 -13.05 -11.51
C ASN A 7 -1.41 -13.25 -12.24
N THR A 8 -2.26 -14.09 -11.67
CA THR A 8 -3.68 -14.21 -12.04
C THR A 8 -4.54 -13.45 -11.03
N TYR A 9 -5.60 -12.79 -11.49
CA TYR A 9 -6.44 -11.90 -10.68
C TYR A 9 -7.90 -12.34 -10.71
N GLY A 10 -8.48 -12.56 -9.55
CA GLY A 10 -9.92 -12.78 -9.36
C GLY A 10 -10.61 -11.53 -8.84
N TRP A 11 -11.74 -11.17 -9.45
CA TRP A 11 -12.51 -9.97 -9.13
C TRP A 11 -13.86 -10.35 -8.53
N ASN A 12 -14.31 -9.60 -7.51
CA ASN A 12 -15.66 -9.78 -6.99
C ASN A 12 -16.71 -9.06 -7.86
N ALA A 13 -17.99 -9.22 -7.52
CA ALA A 13 -19.08 -8.60 -8.27
C ALA A 13 -19.09 -7.07 -8.24
N ALA A 14 -18.42 -6.45 -7.28
CA ALA A 14 -18.23 -5.00 -7.20
C ALA A 14 -17.03 -4.49 -8.03
N GLY A 15 -16.30 -5.39 -8.71
CA GLY A 15 -15.11 -5.07 -9.49
C GLY A 15 -13.87 -4.81 -8.64
N GLU A 16 -13.86 -5.28 -7.39
CA GLU A 16 -12.70 -5.18 -6.50
C GLU A 16 -11.84 -6.44 -6.59
N LEU A 17 -10.53 -6.29 -6.48
CA LEU A 17 -9.60 -7.42 -6.51
C LEU A 17 -9.85 -8.33 -5.31
N ALA A 18 -10.37 -9.53 -5.53
CA ALA A 18 -10.70 -10.49 -4.48
C ALA A 18 -9.56 -11.47 -4.21
N THR A 19 -8.87 -11.92 -5.26
CA THR A 19 -7.79 -12.90 -5.14
C THR A 19 -6.63 -12.61 -6.09
N VAL A 20 -5.43 -12.99 -5.66
CA VAL A 20 -4.24 -13.03 -6.50
C VAL A 20 -3.69 -14.46 -6.45
N ASN A 21 -3.36 -15.04 -7.63
CA ASN A 21 -2.78 -16.38 -7.77
C ASN A 21 -3.59 -17.47 -7.04
N THR A 22 -4.92 -17.32 -7.03
CA THR A 22 -5.90 -18.20 -6.37
C THR A 22 -5.67 -18.35 -4.86
N THR A 23 -4.45 -18.51 -4.40
CA THR A 23 -4.05 -18.72 -2.99
C THR A 23 -2.96 -17.78 -2.49
N GLY A 24 -2.40 -16.93 -3.37
CA GLY A 24 -1.34 -15.99 -3.01
C GLY A 24 -1.83 -14.86 -2.10
N GLY A 25 -3.01 -14.33 -2.39
CA GLY A 25 -3.67 -13.30 -1.59
C GLY A 25 -5.19 -13.36 -1.73
N VAL A 26 -5.91 -13.17 -0.62
CA VAL A 26 -7.38 -13.03 -0.57
C VAL A 26 -7.71 -11.73 0.14
N TYR A 27 -8.53 -10.90 -0.48
CA TYR A 27 -8.85 -9.55 -0.02
C TYR A 27 -10.35 -9.38 0.22
N THR A 28 -10.70 -8.65 1.27
CA THR A 28 -12.09 -8.30 1.62
C THR A 28 -12.17 -6.80 1.86
N TYR A 29 -13.29 -6.20 1.50
CA TYR A 29 -13.49 -4.76 1.53
C TYR A 29 -14.66 -4.38 2.44
N ASP A 30 -14.61 -3.16 2.98
CA ASP A 30 -15.70 -2.57 3.75
C ASP A 30 -16.74 -1.90 2.82
N SER A 31 -17.79 -1.33 3.42
CA SER A 31 -18.86 -0.64 2.69
C SER A 31 -18.38 0.64 1.98
N GLN A 32 -17.20 1.15 2.32
CA GLN A 32 -16.57 2.30 1.66
C GLN A 32 -15.54 1.86 0.61
N ARG A 33 -15.54 0.54 0.27
CA ARG A 33 -14.62 -0.09 -0.69
C ARG A 33 -13.14 -0.04 -0.28
N ARG A 34 -12.85 0.17 1.01
CA ARG A 34 -11.49 0.08 1.54
C ARG A 34 -11.20 -1.36 1.96
N ARG A 35 -10.01 -1.82 1.70
CA ARG A 35 -9.60 -3.19 2.07
C ARG A 35 -9.57 -3.36 3.59
N SER A 36 -10.55 -4.06 4.13
CA SER A 36 -10.69 -4.31 5.57
C SER A 36 -9.90 -5.53 6.04
N LYS A 37 -9.61 -6.48 5.13
CA LYS A 37 -8.91 -7.72 5.47
C LYS A 37 -8.06 -8.22 4.31
N LYS A 38 -6.92 -8.80 4.65
CA LYS A 38 -6.04 -9.57 3.77
C LYS A 38 -5.72 -10.92 4.40
N VAL A 39 -5.72 -11.99 3.59
CA VAL A 39 -5.15 -13.30 3.96
C VAL A 39 -4.08 -13.62 2.93
N ALA A 40 -2.83 -13.76 3.34
CA ALA A 40 -1.71 -14.09 2.48
C ALA A 40 -0.68 -14.92 3.25
N GLY A 41 -0.13 -15.98 2.63
CA GLY A 41 0.85 -16.85 3.27
C GLY A 41 0.38 -17.45 4.60
N GLY A 42 -0.93 -17.72 4.76
CA GLY A 42 -1.52 -18.22 6.01
C GLY A 42 -1.74 -17.16 7.09
N THR A 43 -1.31 -15.92 6.86
CA THR A 43 -1.48 -14.81 7.80
C THR A 43 -2.72 -13.99 7.46
N THR A 44 -3.54 -13.70 8.48
CA THR A 44 -4.68 -12.78 8.36
C THR A 44 -4.28 -11.43 8.94
N THR A 45 -4.50 -10.36 8.17
CA THR A 45 -4.33 -8.97 8.60
C THR A 45 -5.64 -8.22 8.43
N TYR A 46 -6.09 -7.53 9.46
CA TYR A 46 -7.19 -6.57 9.42
C TYR A 46 -6.63 -5.15 9.37
N TYR A 47 -7.34 -4.26 8.69
CA TYR A 47 -6.93 -2.87 8.47
C TYR A 47 -7.93 -1.91 9.08
N SER A 48 -7.45 -0.88 9.78
CA SER A 48 -8.25 0.25 10.25
C SER A 48 -7.85 1.53 9.53
N TYR A 49 -8.85 2.37 9.25
CA TYR A 49 -8.66 3.61 8.52
C TYR A 49 -9.22 4.78 9.32
N GLY A 50 -8.47 5.88 9.33
CA GLY A 50 -8.86 7.13 9.90
C GLY A 50 -9.53 8.08 8.90
N PRO A 51 -9.68 9.36 9.27
CA PRO A 51 -10.19 10.40 8.39
C PRO A 51 -9.41 10.48 7.08
N GLY A 52 -10.13 10.74 5.98
CA GLY A 52 -9.53 10.82 4.64
C GLY A 52 -9.04 9.49 4.07
N GLY A 53 -9.38 8.34 4.70
CA GLY A 53 -8.98 7.03 4.22
C GLY A 53 -7.53 6.65 4.49
N LEU A 54 -6.83 7.40 5.33
CA LEU A 54 -5.46 7.05 5.74
C LEU A 54 -5.47 5.74 6.54
N LEU A 55 -4.55 4.83 6.21
CA LEU A 55 -4.36 3.58 6.93
C LEU A 55 -3.77 3.88 8.31
N TYR A 56 -4.53 3.60 9.38
CA TYR A 56 -4.08 3.87 10.76
C TYR A 56 -3.49 2.65 11.44
N GLY A 57 -3.96 1.44 11.12
CA GLY A 57 -3.46 0.26 11.82
C GLY A 57 -3.67 -1.05 11.10
N GLU A 58 -2.82 -2.00 11.46
CA GLU A 58 -2.86 -3.40 11.08
C GLU A 58 -3.03 -4.25 12.34
N TYR A 59 -3.93 -5.24 12.29
CA TYR A 59 -4.26 -6.11 13.41
C TYR A 59 -4.23 -7.57 12.95
N ASP A 60 -3.87 -8.47 13.87
CA ASP A 60 -3.86 -9.92 13.62
C ASP A 60 -5.28 -10.52 13.61
N SER A 61 -5.38 -11.84 13.43
CA SER A 61 -6.65 -12.59 13.43
C SER A 61 -7.37 -12.57 14.78
N SER A 62 -6.69 -12.24 15.86
CA SER A 62 -7.24 -12.13 17.23
C SER A 62 -7.60 -10.69 17.59
N GLY A 63 -7.34 -9.73 16.68
CA GLY A 63 -7.57 -8.30 16.92
C GLY A 63 -6.45 -7.63 17.70
N ASN A 64 -5.31 -8.30 17.91
CA ASN A 64 -4.17 -7.66 18.51
C ASN A 64 -3.52 -6.71 17.53
N PHE A 65 -3.06 -5.58 18.01
CA PHE A 65 -2.25 -4.61 17.29
C PHE A 65 -0.96 -5.27 16.76
N VAL A 66 -0.70 -5.08 15.47
CA VAL A 66 0.53 -5.50 14.78
C VAL A 66 1.37 -4.29 14.42
N ARG A 67 0.70 -3.25 13.87
CA ARG A 67 1.35 -2.03 13.38
C ARG A 67 0.39 -0.87 13.38
N GLU A 68 0.87 0.31 13.74
CA GLU A 68 0.15 1.58 13.60
C GLU A 68 0.98 2.61 12.85
N TYR A 69 0.27 3.56 12.21
CA TYR A 69 0.86 4.62 11.41
C TYR A 69 0.43 5.98 11.95
N VAL A 70 1.41 6.85 12.15
CA VAL A 70 1.21 8.23 12.59
C VAL A 70 1.43 9.15 11.41
N TYR A 71 0.51 10.10 11.23
CA TYR A 71 0.55 11.07 10.13
C TYR A 71 0.61 12.50 10.64
N LEU A 72 1.29 13.36 9.89
CA LEU A 72 1.28 14.81 10.07
C LEU A 72 0.92 15.46 8.74
N ASN A 73 -0.18 16.22 8.71
CA ASN A 73 -0.69 16.88 7.51
C ASN A 73 -0.89 15.92 6.31
N GLY A 74 -1.30 14.68 6.58
CA GLY A 74 -1.51 13.64 5.57
C GLY A 74 -0.26 12.89 5.13
N ALA A 75 0.94 13.34 5.48
CA ALA A 75 2.19 12.60 5.22
C ALA A 75 2.51 11.64 6.38
N PRO A 76 3.00 10.43 6.13
CA PRO A 76 3.39 9.49 7.18
C PRO A 76 4.62 10.03 7.92
N LEU A 77 4.52 10.10 9.25
CA LEU A 77 5.55 10.59 10.16
C LEU A 77 6.28 9.45 10.87
N ALA A 78 5.54 8.43 11.27
CA ALA A 78 6.11 7.30 11.98
C ALA A 78 5.28 6.03 11.79
N GLN A 79 5.94 4.91 12.01
CA GLN A 79 5.34 3.58 12.13
C GLN A 79 5.71 3.03 13.51
N VAL A 80 4.74 2.43 14.19
CA VAL A 80 4.90 1.74 15.46
C VAL A 80 4.58 0.26 15.23
N ASP A 81 5.54 -0.62 15.40
CA ASP A 81 5.35 -2.06 15.33
C ASP A 81 5.16 -2.64 16.75
N ALA A 82 4.26 -3.61 16.87
CA ALA A 82 4.05 -4.34 18.11
C ALA A 82 5.34 -5.01 18.60
N GLY A 83 5.54 -4.97 19.90
CA GLY A 83 6.72 -5.56 20.56
C GLY A 83 6.72 -5.27 22.06
N SER A 84 7.75 -5.72 22.77
CA SER A 84 7.95 -5.41 24.18
C SER A 84 9.43 -5.06 24.40
N PRO A 85 9.78 -3.76 24.38
CA PRO A 85 8.95 -2.59 24.08
C PRO A 85 8.51 -2.51 22.61
N GLU A 86 7.52 -1.65 22.32
CA GLU A 86 7.11 -1.30 20.94
C GLU A 86 8.28 -0.72 20.14
N VAL A 87 8.24 -0.94 18.82
CA VAL A 87 9.34 -0.54 17.93
C VAL A 87 8.91 0.64 17.06
N LEU A 88 9.46 1.81 17.35
CA LEU A 88 9.17 3.05 16.65
C LEU A 88 10.15 3.27 15.48
N THR A 89 9.60 3.52 14.29
CA THR A 89 10.34 3.93 13.08
C THR A 89 9.87 5.31 12.65
N TYR A 90 10.74 6.32 12.68
CA TYR A 90 10.44 7.63 12.12
C TYR A 90 10.60 7.58 10.60
N LEU A 91 9.59 8.03 9.86
CA LEU A 91 9.55 7.99 8.41
C LEU A 91 9.91 9.36 7.83
N HIS A 92 10.83 9.35 6.88
CA HIS A 92 11.27 10.53 6.17
C HIS A 92 10.77 10.46 4.74
N THR A 93 9.96 11.46 4.37
CA THR A 93 9.26 11.49 3.08
C THR A 93 9.88 12.48 2.12
N ASP A 94 9.65 12.25 0.83
CA ASP A 94 9.91 13.25 -0.20
C ASP A 94 8.81 14.34 -0.21
N HIS A 95 8.90 15.25 -1.17
CA HIS A 95 8.00 16.40 -1.31
C HIS A 95 6.54 16.03 -1.61
N LEU A 96 6.26 14.81 -2.06
CA LEU A 96 4.91 14.29 -2.29
C LEU A 96 4.36 13.51 -1.09
N GLY A 97 5.19 13.22 -0.08
CA GLY A 97 4.82 12.40 1.08
C GLY A 97 5.14 10.91 0.91
N THR A 98 5.96 10.54 -0.08
CA THR A 98 6.44 9.16 -0.24
C THR A 98 7.53 8.86 0.78
N PRO A 99 7.41 7.86 1.67
CA PRO A 99 8.50 7.44 2.55
C PRO A 99 9.71 6.96 1.75
N ARG A 100 10.87 7.54 2.01
CA ARG A 100 12.14 7.17 1.33
C ARG A 100 13.09 6.43 2.26
N PHE A 101 13.13 6.79 3.53
CA PHE A 101 13.88 6.05 4.53
C PHE A 101 13.24 6.18 5.91
N GLY A 102 13.62 5.29 6.81
CA GLY A 102 13.18 5.28 8.21
C GLY A 102 14.35 5.20 9.15
N THR A 103 14.26 5.94 10.28
CA THR A 103 15.27 5.93 11.35
C THR A 103 14.68 5.40 12.66
N ASP A 104 15.51 4.89 13.52
CA ASP A 104 15.16 4.62 14.90
C ASP A 104 15.29 5.88 15.79
N SER A 105 15.06 5.72 17.11
CA SER A 105 15.14 6.80 18.09
C SER A 105 16.56 7.37 18.29
N SER A 106 17.60 6.67 17.83
CA SER A 106 18.98 7.16 17.85
C SER A 106 19.36 7.92 16.57
N GLY A 107 18.45 7.97 15.59
CA GLY A 107 18.71 8.55 14.26
C GLY A 107 19.39 7.58 13.29
N THR A 108 19.59 6.30 13.69
CA THR A 108 20.17 5.29 12.80
C THR A 108 19.16 4.90 11.73
N GLN A 109 19.57 4.87 10.45
CA GLN A 109 18.73 4.39 9.37
C GLN A 109 18.50 2.88 9.50
N VAL A 110 17.22 2.50 9.64
CA VAL A 110 16.78 1.10 9.83
C VAL A 110 15.96 0.57 8.67
N TRP A 111 15.56 1.44 7.76
CA TRP A 111 14.84 1.10 6.54
C TRP A 111 15.11 2.14 5.45
N SER A 112 15.11 1.72 4.19
CA SER A 112 15.03 2.63 3.03
C SER A 112 14.38 1.95 1.85
N TRP A 113 13.88 2.77 0.92
CA TRP A 113 13.30 2.33 -0.35
C TRP A 113 13.88 3.15 -1.50
N ALA A 114 14.58 2.46 -2.40
CA ALA A 114 15.20 3.03 -3.61
C ALA A 114 14.24 2.98 -4.81
N GLY A 115 12.95 3.25 -4.59
CA GLY A 115 11.95 3.30 -5.66
C GLY A 115 12.22 4.46 -6.63
N ASP A 116 12.15 4.18 -7.93
CA ASP A 116 12.14 5.20 -8.97
C ASP A 116 10.82 6.01 -8.96
N GLY A 117 10.63 6.88 -9.93
CA GLY A 117 9.41 7.69 -10.02
C GLY A 117 8.13 6.87 -10.17
N PHE A 118 8.18 5.67 -10.74
CA PHE A 118 7.06 4.75 -10.88
C PHE A 118 6.97 3.68 -9.78
N GLY A 119 7.88 3.71 -8.80
CA GLY A 119 7.86 2.82 -7.65
C GLY A 119 8.62 1.51 -7.82
N VAL A 120 9.37 1.33 -8.91
CA VAL A 120 10.24 0.17 -9.07
C VAL A 120 11.51 0.36 -8.25
N GLY A 121 11.75 -0.51 -7.29
CA GLY A 121 12.97 -0.48 -6.49
C GLY A 121 12.89 -1.34 -5.23
N ALA A 122 14.07 -1.72 -4.76
CA ALA A 122 14.21 -2.57 -3.58
C ALA A 122 14.16 -1.74 -2.28
N THR A 123 13.71 -2.39 -1.23
CA THR A 123 13.90 -1.93 0.15
C THR A 123 15.16 -2.51 0.75
N SER A 124 15.73 -1.82 1.72
CA SER A 124 16.86 -2.31 2.53
C SER A 124 16.70 -1.91 3.98
N GLY A 125 17.48 -2.53 4.87
CA GLY A 125 17.46 -2.30 6.31
C GLY A 125 16.89 -3.47 7.09
N SER A 126 16.80 -3.31 8.41
CA SER A 126 16.37 -4.33 9.36
C SER A 126 14.87 -4.29 9.68
N ARG A 127 14.16 -3.25 9.22
CA ARG A 127 12.72 -3.06 9.47
C ARG A 127 11.92 -3.15 8.17
N THR A 128 10.63 -3.42 8.30
CA THR A 128 9.69 -3.51 7.18
C THR A 128 8.73 -2.33 7.23
N VAL A 129 8.68 -1.55 6.16
CA VAL A 129 7.65 -0.53 5.94
C VAL A 129 6.93 -0.86 4.64
N ASN A 130 5.61 -0.98 4.70
CA ASN A 130 4.77 -1.32 3.54
C ASN A 130 4.16 -0.09 2.86
N LEU A 131 4.23 1.09 3.47
CA LEU A 131 3.83 2.32 2.80
C LEU A 131 4.74 2.59 1.59
N ARG A 132 4.14 3.06 0.49
CA ARG A 132 4.84 3.39 -0.76
C ARG A 132 4.48 4.81 -1.18
N MET A 133 4.18 5.05 -2.44
CA MET A 133 3.74 6.36 -2.91
C MET A 133 2.49 6.81 -2.15
N PRO A 134 2.13 8.10 -2.14
CA PRO A 134 1.05 8.62 -1.29
C PRO A 134 -0.24 7.79 -1.38
N GLY A 135 -0.74 7.35 -0.24
CA GLY A 135 -1.93 6.49 -0.13
C GLY A 135 -1.72 5.01 -0.48
N GLN A 136 -0.53 4.61 -0.92
CA GLN A 136 -0.27 3.26 -1.39
C GLN A 136 0.36 2.35 -0.33
N TYR A 137 -0.03 1.08 -0.37
CA TYR A 137 0.47 0.01 0.49
C TYR A 137 0.97 -1.17 -0.35
N TYR A 138 2.19 -1.60 -0.11
CA TYR A 138 2.83 -2.71 -0.81
C TYR A 138 2.32 -4.07 -0.32
N ASP A 139 1.91 -4.89 -1.26
CA ASP A 139 1.50 -6.27 -1.05
C ASP A 139 2.56 -7.23 -1.60
N ALA A 140 3.33 -7.84 -0.70
CA ALA A 140 4.47 -8.69 -1.07
C ALA A 140 4.06 -9.95 -1.87
N GLU A 141 2.85 -10.47 -1.63
CA GLU A 141 2.30 -11.64 -2.31
C GLU A 141 1.98 -11.42 -3.78
N SER A 142 1.84 -10.17 -4.20
CA SER A 142 1.50 -9.80 -5.58
C SER A 142 2.49 -8.83 -6.23
N ALA A 143 3.37 -8.23 -5.44
CA ALA A 143 4.22 -7.11 -5.80
C ALA A 143 3.41 -5.87 -6.29
N LEU A 144 2.12 -5.80 -5.99
CA LEU A 144 1.27 -4.66 -6.30
C LEU A 144 1.24 -3.67 -5.14
N PHE A 145 0.82 -2.43 -5.45
CA PHE A 145 0.54 -1.41 -4.43
C PHE A 145 -0.98 -1.19 -4.36
N TYR A 146 -1.57 -1.57 -3.23
CA TYR A 146 -2.97 -1.26 -2.95
C TYR A 146 -3.14 0.26 -2.80
N ASN A 147 -4.05 0.85 -3.56
CA ASN A 147 -4.39 2.26 -3.55
C ASN A 147 -5.92 2.43 -3.54
N TRP A 148 -6.53 2.25 -2.35
CA TRP A 148 -7.97 2.32 -2.10
C TRP A 148 -8.81 1.51 -3.10
N ASN A 149 -9.27 2.15 -4.19
CA ASN A 149 -10.17 1.52 -5.17
C ASN A 149 -9.45 0.65 -6.20
N ARG A 150 -8.14 0.73 -6.28
CA ARG A 150 -7.34 0.11 -7.35
C ARG A 150 -6.06 -0.50 -6.81
N TYR A 151 -5.43 -1.30 -7.65
CA TYR A 151 -4.09 -1.82 -7.41
C TYR A 151 -3.15 -1.33 -8.51
N TYR A 152 -2.09 -0.71 -8.10
CA TYR A 152 -1.05 -0.19 -8.97
C TYR A 152 0.05 -1.23 -9.18
N ASN A 153 0.44 -1.44 -10.42
CA ASN A 153 1.57 -2.29 -10.77
C ASN A 153 2.76 -1.40 -11.15
N PRO A 154 3.79 -1.29 -10.28
CA PRO A 154 4.94 -0.46 -10.55
C PRO A 154 5.75 -0.93 -11.76
N ALA A 155 5.81 -2.24 -12.05
CA ALA A 155 6.56 -2.79 -13.17
C ALA A 155 6.06 -2.30 -14.54
N ILE A 156 4.79 -1.90 -14.63
CA ILE A 156 4.19 -1.36 -15.87
C ILE A 156 3.72 0.08 -15.73
N GLY A 157 3.93 0.70 -14.57
CA GLY A 157 3.64 2.11 -14.30
C GLY A 157 2.15 2.49 -14.38
N ARG A 158 1.22 1.55 -14.08
CA ARG A 158 -0.24 1.77 -14.20
C ARG A 158 -1.05 0.91 -13.26
N TYR A 159 -2.34 1.22 -13.15
CA TYR A 159 -3.31 0.38 -12.47
C TYR A 159 -3.64 -0.88 -13.26
N ILE A 160 -3.99 -1.97 -12.56
CA ILE A 160 -4.43 -3.23 -13.18
C ILE A 160 -5.93 -3.27 -13.47
N SER A 161 -6.69 -2.27 -12.99
CA SER A 161 -8.12 -2.08 -13.24
C SER A 161 -8.42 -0.67 -13.74
N SER A 162 -9.51 -0.52 -14.48
CA SER A 162 -10.02 0.78 -14.91
C SER A 162 -10.44 1.62 -13.68
N ASP A 163 -10.35 2.93 -13.82
CA ASP A 163 -10.84 3.86 -12.82
C ASP A 163 -12.35 3.69 -12.58
N PRO A 164 -12.82 3.57 -11.34
CA PRO A 164 -14.26 3.48 -11.04
C PRO A 164 -15.08 4.69 -11.52
N ILE A 165 -14.45 5.88 -11.62
CA ILE A 165 -15.12 7.08 -12.15
C ILE A 165 -15.08 7.15 -13.70
N GLY A 166 -14.46 6.15 -14.34
CA GLY A 166 -14.37 6.04 -15.80
C GLY A 166 -13.62 7.21 -16.43
N ILE A 167 -14.10 7.66 -17.58
CA ILE A 167 -13.47 8.76 -18.36
C ILE A 167 -13.50 10.12 -17.66
N ALA A 168 -14.25 10.27 -16.58
CA ALA A 168 -14.23 11.49 -15.76
C ALA A 168 -12.88 11.72 -15.07
N GLY A 169 -12.12 10.63 -14.81
CA GLY A 169 -10.74 10.68 -14.32
C GLY A 169 -9.68 10.86 -15.41
N GLY A 170 -10.08 10.88 -16.69
CA GLY A 170 -9.17 11.00 -17.82
C GLY A 170 -9.43 9.97 -18.93
N LEU A 171 -8.93 10.21 -20.14
CA LEU A 171 -9.12 9.30 -21.27
C LEU A 171 -8.47 7.92 -21.06
N ASN A 172 -7.35 7.88 -20.36
CA ASN A 172 -6.69 6.63 -19.99
C ASN A 172 -7.07 6.25 -18.54
N THR A 173 -8.10 5.43 -18.41
CA THR A 173 -8.65 5.01 -17.11
C THR A 173 -7.74 4.11 -16.29
N PHE A 174 -6.59 3.67 -16.82
CA PHE A 174 -5.56 2.89 -16.13
C PHE A 174 -4.37 3.74 -15.66
N ASN A 175 -4.44 5.04 -15.91
CA ASN A 175 -3.35 5.96 -15.65
C ASN A 175 -3.14 6.17 -14.14
N TYR A 176 -1.87 6.41 -13.74
CA TYR A 176 -1.49 6.86 -12.42
C TYR A 176 -0.84 8.24 -12.53
N ALA A 177 -1.26 9.19 -11.68
CA ALA A 177 -0.65 10.52 -11.51
C ALA A 177 -0.35 11.24 -12.85
N ASN A 178 -1.26 11.17 -13.82
CA ASN A 178 -1.08 11.74 -15.17
C ASN A 178 0.22 11.31 -15.87
N GLN A 179 0.76 10.11 -15.56
CA GLN A 179 2.07 9.61 -16.01
C GLN A 179 3.26 10.47 -15.56
N SER A 180 3.08 11.26 -14.53
CA SER A 180 4.12 12.12 -13.93
C SER A 180 4.16 11.97 -12.40
N PRO A 181 4.43 10.77 -11.88
CA PRO A 181 4.33 10.44 -10.45
C PRO A 181 5.38 11.11 -9.57
N VAL A 182 6.34 11.81 -10.16
CA VAL A 182 7.29 12.67 -9.44
C VAL A 182 6.76 14.10 -9.21
N MET A 183 5.62 14.45 -9.85
CA MET A 183 5.01 15.78 -9.74
C MET A 183 3.59 15.72 -9.17
N TYR A 184 2.89 14.59 -9.39
CA TYR A 184 1.48 14.44 -9.02
C TYR A 184 1.26 13.16 -8.23
N THR A 185 0.22 13.16 -7.44
CA THR A 185 -0.38 11.98 -6.79
C THR A 185 -1.77 11.74 -7.36
N ASP A 186 -2.32 10.55 -7.11
CA ASP A 186 -3.66 10.16 -7.56
C ASP A 186 -4.62 10.20 -6.36
#